data_ec256519b74dab7303f9898ef387e34a
#
_entry.id   ec256519b74dab7303f9898ef387e34a
#
_cell.length_a   1.000
_cell.length_b   1.000
_cell.length_c   1.000
_cell.angle_alpha   90.00
_cell.angle_beta   90.00
_cell.angle_gamma   90.00
#
_symmetry.space_group_name_H-M   'P 1'
#
loop_
_entity.id
_entity.type
_entity.pdbx_description
1 polymer ?
#
loop_
_entity_poly.entity_id
_entity_poly.type
_entity_poly.pdbx_seq_one_letter_code
_entity_poly.pdbx_strand_id
1 'polypeptide(L)'
;MNVNNVNHGNNDQADSNTNGGHRDRRAPDEYTRLLPNRLDSDATPQYLSPDDPAVTPYNLWSVRLMRWVTVIFTMLSFMWWVLQLVSIFVTPPGLQTRGSVFFAFGYATMSLGLLAVTLLFFAVPSKSVRILSGVLAGLLLADTIIILAVRELRHEEAFVGSASVIWAFLMATWTLAADHTVQWGKREEEERLTGRPETRRTLLEWTEVGIASIVIFVLCITAGLMTCTLTIRAIDSSLEAPGVRYWVDGDKYQIHVYCSGNKTDDKTPTVLIEGGGKPVEDGLWQFFENARENGTIKRYCFADRPGFAWSDTAPSPLSAGMATEALSEALARAGERGPWVLVGAGTGTLYSRIFSSRHGREVKGMMMIDPAHEDLLHRTADPGRGFALWAWGVLSPLGIDRIPGAILRGRSRSDRVWGRAVYQTEKYLFAKLQENLVANSLTKRDVVSSRAIQYKNTPLVIVSSGVKIRKDSEWEGKQRDLCSLTRNLLSWDIAEKSPHEVWTTPEGRALIEKRLRLLVRA
;
A
#
# COMPACT_ATOMS: atom_id res chain seq x y z
N MET A 1 -26.64 71.58 17.08
CA MET A 1 -26.00 72.71 17.78
C MET A 1 -24.89 73.16 16.85
N ASN A 2 -25.18 74.16 16.10
CA ASN A 2 -24.77 75.57 16.26
C ASN A 2 -23.24 75.70 16.15
N VAL A 3 -22.67 76.53 15.40
CA VAL A 3 -23.09 77.76 14.67
C VAL A 3 -21.78 78.44 14.26
N ASN A 4 -21.79 79.02 13.10
CA ASN A 4 -21.27 80.33 12.68
C ASN A 4 -19.79 80.54 12.48
N ASN A 5 -19.44 80.93 11.32
CA ASN A 5 -19.52 82.34 10.74
C ASN A 5 -18.31 83.13 11.13
N VAL A 6 -17.60 83.89 10.32
CA VAL A 6 -17.89 85.05 9.55
C VAL A 6 -16.54 85.54 9.02
N ASN A 7 -16.32 85.75 7.77
CA ASN A 7 -16.41 86.98 6.98
C ASN A 7 -15.25 88.03 7.01
N HIS A 8 -15.05 88.55 5.85
CA HIS A 8 -14.49 89.88 5.40
C HIS A 8 -13.01 89.89 5.09
N GLY A 9 -12.61 90.44 4.08
CA GLY A 9 -13.20 91.31 3.01
C GLY A 9 -12.10 91.89 2.16
N ASN A 10 -12.50 92.17 0.99
CA ASN A 10 -12.27 93.23 0.10
C ASN A 10 -10.86 93.83 -0.21
N ASN A 11 -10.72 93.94 -1.45
CA ASN A 11 -10.41 95.11 -2.35
C ASN A 11 -8.99 95.00 -2.92
N ASP A 12 -8.68 95.33 -4.11
CA ASP A 12 -9.23 95.96 -5.29
C ASP A 12 -8.14 95.99 -6.39
N GLN A 13 -8.63 95.95 -7.62
CA GLN A 13 -8.12 96.61 -8.81
C GLN A 13 -6.64 96.37 -9.28
N ALA A 14 -6.31 96.14 -10.48
CA ALA A 14 -6.85 96.51 -11.77
C ALA A 14 -6.00 95.95 -12.91
N ASP A 15 -6.68 95.73 -14.02
CA ASP A 15 -6.23 95.81 -15.42
C ASP A 15 -4.91 95.21 -15.92
N SER A 16 -4.98 94.31 -16.85
CA SER A 16 -4.98 94.56 -18.29
C SER A 16 -4.77 93.30 -19.12
N ASN A 17 -5.76 93.07 -19.94
CA ASN A 17 -5.69 92.62 -21.34
C ASN A 17 -4.48 91.85 -21.83
N THR A 18 -4.67 90.58 -22.24
CA THR A 18 -4.38 90.17 -23.64
C THR A 18 -4.88 88.77 -23.95
N ASN A 19 -5.46 88.64 -25.10
CA ASN A 19 -5.89 87.50 -25.91
C ASN A 19 -5.10 86.18 -25.75
N GLY A 20 -5.83 85.09 -25.73
CA GLY A 20 -5.23 83.78 -26.09
C GLY A 20 -6.06 82.53 -25.80
N GLY A 21 -6.97 82.19 -26.69
CA GLY A 21 -7.28 80.84 -27.01
C GLY A 21 -7.88 79.91 -25.92
N HIS A 22 -9.16 79.90 -25.86
CA HIS A 22 -9.92 78.77 -25.24
C HIS A 22 -9.50 77.46 -25.90
N ARG A 23 -8.68 76.67 -25.26
CA ARG A 23 -8.57 75.23 -25.53
C ARG A 23 -9.50 74.47 -24.56
N ASP A 24 -10.66 74.05 -25.07
CA ASP A 24 -11.51 73.03 -24.45
C ASP A 24 -10.66 71.80 -24.10
N ARG A 25 -10.35 71.65 -22.84
CA ARG A 25 -9.90 70.35 -22.31
C ARG A 25 -11.11 69.45 -22.19
N ARG A 26 -11.47 68.79 -23.30
CA ARG A 26 -12.36 67.63 -23.21
C ARG A 26 -11.65 66.61 -22.37
N ALA A 27 -12.31 66.10 -21.32
CA ALA A 27 -11.89 64.94 -20.58
C ALA A 27 -11.66 63.79 -21.58
N PRO A 28 -10.55 63.02 -21.45
CA PRO A 28 -10.29 61.92 -22.37
C PRO A 28 -11.43 60.92 -22.27
N ASP A 29 -12.03 60.60 -23.42
CA ASP A 29 -13.08 59.60 -23.57
C ASP A 29 -12.54 58.24 -23.15
N GLU A 30 -13.34 57.40 -22.57
CA GLU A 30 -12.98 56.08 -21.99
C GLU A 30 -12.27 55.18 -23.01
N TYR A 31 -12.48 55.41 -24.30
CA TYR A 31 -11.80 54.75 -25.41
C TYR A 31 -10.39 55.23 -25.74
N THR A 32 -9.97 56.43 -25.29
CA THR A 32 -8.63 56.96 -25.53
C THR A 32 -7.57 56.46 -24.57
N ARG A 33 -7.96 55.66 -23.54
CA ARG A 33 -7.03 55.09 -22.56
C ARG A 33 -6.27 53.86 -23.03
N LEU A 34 -6.63 53.28 -24.19
CA LEU A 34 -6.05 52.02 -24.66
C LEU A 34 -4.90 52.16 -25.67
N LEU A 35 -4.55 53.37 -26.09
CA LEU A 35 -3.39 53.58 -26.96
C LEU A 35 -2.44 54.60 -26.31
N PRO A 36 -1.13 54.31 -26.18
CA PRO A 36 -0.17 55.28 -25.75
C PRO A 36 -0.17 56.45 -26.72
N ASN A 37 -0.26 57.69 -26.18
CA ASN A 37 -0.27 58.93 -26.96
C ASN A 37 1.01 58.98 -27.79
N ARG A 38 0.91 58.86 -29.09
CA ARG A 38 2.05 58.85 -30.05
C ARG A 38 2.74 60.19 -30.23
N LEU A 39 2.40 61.20 -29.41
CA LEU A 39 2.88 62.59 -29.58
C LEU A 39 3.86 63.05 -28.50
N ASP A 40 4.16 62.29 -27.49
CA ASP A 40 5.25 62.63 -26.58
C ASP A 40 6.46 61.74 -26.89
N SER A 41 7.22 62.11 -27.87
CA SER A 41 8.50 61.49 -28.25
C SER A 41 9.60 61.65 -27.19
N ASP A 42 9.32 62.33 -26.07
CA ASP A 42 10.25 62.52 -24.94
C ASP A 42 9.80 61.86 -23.62
N ALA A 43 8.71 61.10 -23.64
CA ALA A 43 8.35 60.32 -22.46
C ALA A 43 9.32 59.12 -22.36
N THR A 44 10.34 59.23 -21.53
CA THR A 44 11.12 58.09 -21.07
C THR A 44 10.15 57.00 -20.62
N PRO A 45 10.28 55.75 -21.09
CA PRO A 45 9.39 54.66 -20.68
C PRO A 45 9.39 54.60 -19.16
N GLN A 46 8.24 54.88 -18.55
CA GLN A 46 8.11 54.89 -17.09
C GLN A 46 8.04 53.44 -16.65
N TYR A 47 9.19 52.82 -16.38
CA TYR A 47 9.29 51.49 -15.86
C TYR A 47 8.67 51.41 -14.46
N LEU A 48 7.95 50.35 -14.18
CA LEU A 48 7.37 50.06 -12.87
C LEU A 48 8.46 49.66 -11.88
N SER A 49 8.22 49.88 -10.58
CA SER A 49 9.07 49.31 -9.55
C SER A 49 8.99 47.78 -9.58
N PRO A 50 10.09 47.03 -9.36
CA PRO A 50 10.05 45.58 -9.25
C PRO A 50 9.09 45.03 -8.19
N ASP A 51 8.82 45.84 -7.14
CA ASP A 51 7.88 45.49 -6.06
C ASP A 51 6.43 45.87 -6.36
N ASP A 52 6.14 46.40 -7.56
CA ASP A 52 4.78 46.77 -7.94
C ASP A 52 3.90 45.49 -8.09
N PRO A 53 2.72 45.45 -7.47
CA PRO A 53 1.80 44.32 -7.59
C PRO A 53 1.36 44.00 -9.04
N ALA A 54 1.54 44.93 -9.97
CA ALA A 54 1.28 44.71 -11.40
C ALA A 54 2.34 43.79 -12.06
N VAL A 55 3.55 43.69 -11.47
CA VAL A 55 4.64 42.84 -11.98
C VAL A 55 4.42 41.39 -11.47
N THR A 56 3.60 40.61 -12.18
CA THR A 56 3.30 39.23 -11.80
C THR A 56 3.38 38.30 -13.01
N PRO A 57 3.98 37.11 -12.88
CA PRO A 57 4.03 36.13 -13.95
C PRO A 57 2.65 35.67 -14.43
N TYR A 58 1.60 35.85 -13.62
CA TYR A 58 0.23 35.53 -13.97
C TYR A 58 -0.39 36.40 -15.06
N ASN A 59 0.26 37.49 -15.48
CA ASN A 59 -0.16 38.27 -16.63
C ASN A 59 -0.09 37.46 -17.92
N LEU A 60 0.86 36.52 -18.01
CA LEU A 60 1.04 35.67 -19.18
C LEU A 60 0.00 34.52 -19.22
N TRP A 61 -0.64 34.35 -20.36
CA TRP A 61 -1.63 33.28 -20.57
C TRP A 61 -1.01 31.89 -20.39
N SER A 62 0.24 31.68 -20.86
CA SER A 62 0.96 30.41 -20.71
C SER A 62 1.12 29.99 -19.23
N VAL A 63 1.46 30.95 -18.35
CA VAL A 63 1.61 30.71 -16.91
C VAL A 63 0.26 30.38 -16.25
N ARG A 64 -0.79 31.12 -16.64
CA ARG A 64 -2.16 30.82 -16.17
C ARG A 64 -2.63 29.45 -16.61
N LEU A 65 -2.39 29.08 -17.87
CA LEU A 65 -2.75 27.75 -18.38
C LEU A 65 -2.02 26.66 -17.60
N MET A 66 -0.70 26.77 -17.38
CA MET A 66 0.07 25.81 -16.60
C MET A 66 -0.47 25.65 -15.19
N ARG A 67 -0.85 26.75 -14.53
CA ARG A 67 -1.47 26.70 -13.20
C ARG A 67 -2.79 25.94 -13.22
N TRP A 68 -3.69 26.24 -14.16
CA TRP A 68 -4.97 25.54 -14.27
C TRP A 68 -4.81 24.05 -14.55
N VAL A 69 -3.91 23.68 -15.43
CA VAL A 69 -3.61 22.27 -15.71
C VAL A 69 -3.03 21.58 -14.46
N THR A 70 -2.14 22.27 -13.72
CA THR A 70 -1.63 21.71 -12.45
C THR A 70 -2.74 21.51 -11.42
N VAL A 71 -3.72 22.43 -11.33
CA VAL A 71 -4.92 22.24 -10.48
C VAL A 71 -5.70 21.00 -10.89
N ILE A 72 -5.95 20.81 -12.19
CA ILE A 72 -6.65 19.63 -12.71
C ILE A 72 -5.89 18.35 -12.36
N PHE A 73 -4.55 18.32 -12.58
CA PHE A 73 -3.74 17.15 -12.23
C PHE A 73 -3.71 16.89 -10.73
N THR A 74 -3.73 17.94 -9.90
CA THR A 74 -3.82 17.78 -8.44
C THR A 74 -5.16 17.17 -8.04
N MET A 75 -6.27 17.61 -8.64
CA MET A 75 -7.59 17.02 -8.38
C MET A 75 -7.66 15.56 -8.81
N LEU A 76 -7.12 15.21 -9.99
CA LEU A 76 -7.06 13.82 -10.46
C LEU A 76 -6.19 12.97 -9.54
N SER A 77 -5.02 13.47 -9.13
CA SER A 77 -4.12 12.79 -8.19
C SER A 77 -4.76 12.61 -6.81
N PHE A 78 -5.53 13.59 -6.33
CA PHE A 78 -6.27 13.48 -5.08
C PHE A 78 -7.36 12.40 -5.17
N MET A 79 -8.14 12.38 -6.25
CA MET A 79 -9.15 11.32 -6.47
C MET A 79 -8.49 9.94 -6.53
N TRP A 80 -7.38 9.81 -7.24
CA TRP A 80 -6.61 8.56 -7.32
C TRP A 80 -6.07 8.14 -5.95
N TRP A 81 -5.54 9.09 -5.18
CA TRP A 81 -5.08 8.85 -3.81
C TRP A 81 -6.19 8.35 -2.89
N VAL A 82 -7.38 8.97 -2.95
CA VAL A 82 -8.55 8.51 -2.18
C VAL A 82 -8.96 7.10 -2.60
N LEU A 83 -8.98 6.79 -3.89
CA LEU A 83 -9.29 5.45 -4.39
C LEU A 83 -8.28 4.41 -3.89
N GLN A 84 -6.98 4.74 -3.86
CA GLN A 84 -5.96 3.85 -3.30
C GLN A 84 -6.13 3.67 -1.79
N LEU A 85 -6.44 4.72 -1.05
CA LEU A 85 -6.71 4.65 0.39
C LEU A 85 -7.91 3.73 0.68
N VAL A 86 -9.00 3.87 -0.06
CA VAL A 86 -10.19 3.01 0.07
C VAL A 86 -9.83 1.56 -0.29
N SER A 87 -9.01 1.34 -1.33
CA SER A 87 -8.61 0.02 -1.81
C SER A 87 -7.83 -0.80 -0.76
N ILE A 88 -7.20 -0.15 0.22
CA ILE A 88 -6.56 -0.83 1.35
C ILE A 88 -7.60 -1.61 2.19
N PHE A 89 -8.79 -1.07 2.35
CA PHE A 89 -9.85 -1.64 3.21
C PHE A 89 -10.91 -2.38 2.42
N VAL A 90 -11.31 -1.85 1.28
CA VAL A 90 -12.28 -2.43 0.36
C VAL A 90 -11.81 -2.20 -1.06
N THR A 91 -11.46 -3.26 -1.75
CA THR A 91 -10.94 -3.17 -3.13
C THR A 91 -12.09 -2.96 -4.11
N PRO A 92 -12.19 -1.81 -4.79
CA PRO A 92 -13.18 -1.60 -5.84
C PRO A 92 -12.93 -2.55 -7.03
N PRO A 93 -13.97 -2.96 -7.76
CA PRO A 93 -13.83 -3.79 -8.96
C PRO A 93 -12.84 -3.16 -9.97
N GLY A 94 -11.89 -3.96 -10.45
CA GLY A 94 -10.85 -3.52 -11.40
C GLY A 94 -9.65 -2.78 -10.78
N LEU A 95 -9.69 -2.41 -9.49
CA LEU A 95 -8.58 -1.74 -8.80
C LEU A 95 -7.76 -2.68 -7.90
N GLN A 96 -7.66 -3.94 -8.26
CA GLN A 96 -6.89 -4.92 -7.49
C GLN A 96 -5.41 -4.91 -7.89
N THR A 97 -4.54 -5.01 -6.88
CA THR A 97 -3.14 -5.40 -7.02
C THR A 97 -2.98 -6.86 -6.59
N ARG A 98 -1.90 -7.52 -7.03
CA ARG A 98 -1.59 -8.91 -6.65
C ARG A 98 -0.46 -9.00 -5.63
N GLY A 99 0.33 -7.94 -5.51
CA GLY A 99 1.38 -7.80 -4.50
C GLY A 99 0.87 -7.11 -3.24
N SER A 100 0.83 -5.79 -3.25
CA SER A 100 0.20 -5.01 -2.18
C SER A 100 -0.25 -3.65 -2.71
N VAL A 101 -1.27 -3.08 -2.09
CA VAL A 101 -1.75 -1.74 -2.43
C VAL A 101 -0.83 -0.63 -1.89
N PHE A 102 0.11 -0.94 -0.99
CA PHE A 102 0.90 0.07 -0.28
C PHE A 102 1.91 0.79 -1.19
N PHE A 103 2.50 0.10 -2.19
CA PHE A 103 3.35 0.75 -3.18
C PHE A 103 2.55 1.72 -4.06
N ALA A 104 1.41 1.29 -4.59
CA ALA A 104 0.53 2.13 -5.39
C ALA A 104 0.06 3.37 -4.59
N PHE A 105 -0.29 3.19 -3.32
CA PHE A 105 -0.63 4.27 -2.40
C PHE A 105 0.55 5.21 -2.14
N GLY A 106 1.77 4.68 -1.99
CA GLY A 106 3.00 5.46 -1.84
C GLY A 106 3.25 6.38 -3.05
N TYR A 107 3.17 5.85 -4.27
CA TYR A 107 3.31 6.65 -5.51
C TYR A 107 2.20 7.69 -5.66
N ALA A 108 0.96 7.35 -5.31
CA ALA A 108 -0.15 8.32 -5.31
C ALA A 108 0.09 9.45 -4.29
N THR A 109 0.63 9.13 -3.11
CA THR A 109 0.98 10.12 -2.07
C THR A 109 2.12 11.03 -2.55
N MET A 110 3.15 10.48 -3.20
CA MET A 110 4.25 11.29 -3.76
C MET A 110 3.77 12.22 -4.86
N SER A 111 2.96 11.75 -5.79
CA SER A 111 2.43 12.59 -6.88
C SER A 111 1.56 13.73 -6.35
N LEU A 112 0.67 13.43 -5.40
CA LEU A 112 -0.18 14.44 -4.76
C LEU A 112 0.64 15.46 -3.97
N GLY A 113 1.60 14.99 -3.16
CA GLY A 113 2.48 15.86 -2.36
C GLY A 113 3.32 16.79 -3.24
N LEU A 114 3.88 16.28 -4.34
CA LEU A 114 4.67 17.07 -5.29
C LEU A 114 3.82 18.14 -5.97
N LEU A 115 2.62 17.79 -6.47
CA LEU A 115 1.72 18.74 -7.11
C LEU A 115 1.19 19.79 -6.12
N ALA A 116 0.93 19.42 -4.87
CA ALA A 116 0.53 20.35 -3.82
C ALA A 116 1.63 21.39 -3.55
N VAL A 117 2.89 20.96 -3.42
CA VAL A 117 4.04 21.88 -3.27
C VAL A 117 4.19 22.78 -4.50
N THR A 118 4.05 22.21 -5.71
CA THR A 118 4.11 22.98 -6.96
C THR A 118 3.02 24.04 -7.02
N LEU A 119 1.79 23.76 -6.56
CA LEU A 119 0.71 24.76 -6.53
C LEU A 119 0.91 25.83 -5.47
N LEU A 120 1.36 25.45 -4.27
CA LEU A 120 1.58 26.38 -3.16
C LEU A 120 2.66 27.41 -3.48
N PHE A 121 3.74 26.99 -4.15
CA PHE A 121 4.90 27.82 -4.46
C PHE A 121 5.03 28.11 -5.96
N PHE A 122 3.92 28.12 -6.69
CA PHE A 122 3.89 28.19 -8.16
C PHE A 122 4.58 29.43 -8.73
N ALA A 123 4.47 30.58 -8.04
CA ALA A 123 5.02 31.87 -8.51
C ALA A 123 6.53 32.06 -8.23
N VAL A 124 7.14 31.12 -7.47
CA VAL A 124 8.53 31.28 -6.99
C VAL A 124 9.44 30.14 -7.51
N PRO A 125 9.71 30.11 -8.84
CA PRO A 125 10.58 29.11 -9.43
C PRO A 125 12.00 29.19 -8.88
N SER A 126 12.65 28.03 -8.62
CA SER A 126 14.01 28.01 -8.09
C SER A 126 14.89 26.92 -8.67
N LYS A 127 16.21 27.16 -8.72
CA LYS A 127 17.19 26.17 -9.19
C LYS A 127 17.22 24.92 -8.30
N SER A 128 17.11 25.09 -6.96
CA SER A 128 17.10 23.98 -6.00
C SER A 128 15.91 23.06 -6.19
N VAL A 129 14.71 23.62 -6.28
CA VAL A 129 13.46 22.89 -6.56
C VAL A 129 13.57 22.12 -7.87
N ARG A 130 14.10 22.73 -8.93
CA ARG A 130 14.26 22.11 -10.23
C ARG A 130 15.22 20.92 -10.20
N ILE A 131 16.39 21.07 -9.56
CA ILE A 131 17.38 19.99 -9.44
C ILE A 131 16.76 18.83 -8.67
N LEU A 132 16.13 19.08 -7.51
CA LEU A 132 15.49 18.06 -6.70
C LEU A 132 14.33 17.38 -7.43
N SER A 133 13.48 18.14 -8.12
CA SER A 133 12.41 17.55 -8.95
C SER A 133 12.97 16.72 -10.10
N GLY A 134 14.11 17.09 -10.66
CA GLY A 134 14.83 16.30 -11.66
C GLY A 134 15.35 14.97 -11.10
N VAL A 135 15.92 14.99 -9.89
CA VAL A 135 16.34 13.78 -9.18
C VAL A 135 15.14 12.88 -8.89
N LEU A 136 14.04 13.46 -8.39
CA LEU A 136 12.81 12.72 -8.13
C LEU A 136 12.25 12.08 -9.40
N ALA A 137 12.20 12.81 -10.51
CA ALA A 137 11.76 12.28 -11.81
C ALA A 137 12.67 11.13 -12.27
N GLY A 138 13.99 11.23 -12.07
CA GLY A 138 14.94 10.17 -12.39
C GLY A 138 14.72 8.89 -11.56
N LEU A 139 14.47 9.02 -10.24
CA LEU A 139 14.14 7.89 -9.36
C LEU A 139 12.82 7.22 -9.77
N LEU A 140 11.77 8.01 -10.02
CA LEU A 140 10.47 7.48 -10.44
C LEU A 140 10.52 6.84 -11.84
N LEU A 141 11.39 7.33 -12.73
CA LEU A 141 11.68 6.67 -14.01
C LEU A 141 12.34 5.31 -13.79
N ALA A 142 13.34 5.25 -12.88
CA ALA A 142 13.99 3.98 -12.53
C ALA A 142 12.99 2.98 -11.95
N ASP A 143 12.11 3.40 -11.05
CA ASP A 143 11.04 2.56 -10.49
C ASP A 143 10.09 2.06 -11.60
N THR A 144 9.71 2.95 -12.51
CA THR A 144 8.86 2.59 -13.67
C THR A 144 9.53 1.52 -14.53
N ILE A 145 10.83 1.69 -14.82
CA ILE A 145 11.59 0.72 -15.62
C ILE A 145 11.68 -0.62 -14.88
N ILE A 146 11.99 -0.64 -13.58
CA ILE A 146 12.10 -1.85 -12.78
C ILE A 146 10.77 -2.62 -12.76
N ILE A 147 9.65 -1.94 -12.50
CA ILE A 147 8.32 -2.57 -12.46
C ILE A 147 7.95 -3.15 -13.83
N LEU A 148 8.18 -2.42 -14.92
CA LEU A 148 7.79 -2.87 -16.24
C LEU A 148 8.71 -3.94 -16.81
N ALA A 149 10.01 -3.90 -16.47
CA ALA A 149 11.01 -4.86 -16.97
C ALA A 149 10.93 -6.21 -16.24
N VAL A 150 10.71 -6.22 -14.92
CA VAL A 150 10.66 -7.45 -14.12
C VAL A 150 9.25 -8.04 -14.19
N ARG A 151 9.13 -9.21 -14.83
CA ARG A 151 7.83 -9.88 -15.06
C ARG A 151 7.01 -10.08 -13.80
N GLU A 152 7.65 -10.53 -12.71
CA GLU A 152 6.97 -10.82 -11.45
C GLU A 152 6.47 -9.54 -10.77
N LEU A 153 7.27 -8.47 -10.78
CA LEU A 153 6.84 -7.18 -10.25
C LEU A 153 5.68 -6.58 -11.06
N ARG A 154 5.75 -6.68 -12.39
CA ARG A 154 4.66 -6.24 -13.26
C ARG A 154 3.38 -7.04 -13.01
N HIS A 155 3.50 -8.34 -12.71
CA HIS A 155 2.38 -9.19 -12.32
C HIS A 155 1.80 -8.76 -10.96
N GLU A 156 2.65 -8.57 -9.94
CA GLU A 156 2.26 -8.16 -8.59
C GLU A 156 1.60 -6.76 -8.56
N GLU A 157 2.21 -5.77 -9.24
CA GLU A 157 1.69 -4.41 -9.28
C GLU A 157 0.44 -4.28 -10.16
N ALA A 158 0.24 -5.19 -11.12
CA ALA A 158 -0.87 -5.21 -12.05
C ALA A 158 -1.04 -3.86 -12.78
N PHE A 159 -2.25 -3.53 -13.21
CA PHE A 159 -2.54 -2.24 -13.83
C PHE A 159 -2.41 -1.08 -12.83
N VAL A 160 -2.90 -1.27 -11.61
CA VAL A 160 -3.03 -0.20 -10.61
C VAL A 160 -1.68 0.33 -10.15
N GLY A 161 -0.76 -0.56 -9.76
CA GLY A 161 0.59 -0.17 -9.33
C GLY A 161 1.39 0.42 -10.48
N SER A 162 1.32 -0.20 -11.69
CA SER A 162 1.99 0.30 -12.89
C SER A 162 1.48 1.69 -13.29
N ALA A 163 0.17 1.92 -13.27
CA ALA A 163 -0.41 3.23 -13.55
C ALA A 163 0.00 4.28 -12.51
N SER A 164 0.08 3.89 -11.23
CA SER A 164 0.46 4.80 -10.15
C SER A 164 1.90 5.30 -10.28
N VAL A 165 2.86 4.42 -10.59
CA VAL A 165 4.27 4.82 -10.77
C VAL A 165 4.46 5.65 -12.04
N ILE A 166 3.82 5.28 -13.16
CA ILE A 166 3.87 6.04 -14.41
C ILE A 166 3.27 7.43 -14.19
N TRP A 167 2.12 7.52 -13.51
CA TRP A 167 1.50 8.81 -13.17
C TRP A 167 2.41 9.66 -12.31
N ALA A 168 3.05 9.10 -11.29
CA ALA A 168 3.98 9.82 -10.43
C ALA A 168 5.18 10.36 -11.23
N PHE A 169 5.76 9.57 -12.14
CA PHE A 169 6.81 10.00 -13.05
C PHE A 169 6.35 11.14 -13.97
N LEU A 170 5.17 11.03 -14.58
CA LEU A 170 4.61 12.07 -15.44
C LEU A 170 4.36 13.37 -14.66
N MET A 171 3.89 13.28 -13.42
CA MET A 171 3.69 14.48 -12.59
C MET A 171 5.02 15.13 -12.16
N ALA A 172 6.06 14.32 -11.92
CA ALA A 172 7.40 14.87 -11.65
C ALA A 172 7.98 15.60 -12.89
N THR A 173 7.83 15.04 -14.07
CA THR A 173 8.24 15.72 -15.33
C THR A 173 7.39 16.95 -15.61
N TRP A 174 6.08 16.90 -15.32
CA TRP A 174 5.20 18.07 -15.41
C TRP A 174 5.66 19.21 -14.52
N THR A 175 6.03 18.91 -13.26
CA THR A 175 6.55 19.93 -12.32
C THR A 175 7.80 20.63 -12.86
N LEU A 176 8.70 19.88 -13.50
CA LEU A 176 9.88 20.47 -14.16
C LEU A 176 9.49 21.41 -15.30
N ALA A 177 8.54 20.98 -16.14
CA ALA A 177 8.05 21.79 -17.25
C ALA A 177 7.35 23.06 -16.74
N ALA A 178 6.52 22.94 -15.69
CA ALA A 178 5.83 24.08 -15.07
C ALA A 178 6.83 25.07 -14.46
N ASP A 179 7.81 24.62 -13.66
CA ASP A 179 8.84 25.49 -13.07
C ASP A 179 9.65 26.21 -14.15
N HIS A 180 10.02 25.53 -15.23
CA HIS A 180 10.73 26.13 -16.36
C HIS A 180 9.90 27.22 -17.04
N THR A 181 8.62 26.93 -17.34
CA THR A 181 7.71 27.88 -18.00
C THR A 181 7.43 29.09 -17.12
N VAL A 182 7.23 28.88 -15.82
CA VAL A 182 7.01 29.98 -14.86
C VAL A 182 8.28 30.85 -14.73
N GLN A 183 9.45 30.24 -14.68
CA GLN A 183 10.72 30.98 -14.64
C GLN A 183 10.90 31.83 -15.90
N TRP A 184 10.63 31.27 -17.07
CA TRP A 184 10.67 32.01 -18.32
C TRP A 184 9.68 33.18 -18.31
N GLY A 185 8.41 32.89 -17.94
CA GLY A 185 7.37 33.92 -17.87
C GLY A 185 7.64 35.01 -16.84
N LYS A 186 8.24 34.68 -15.68
CA LYS A 186 8.65 35.68 -14.68
C LYS A 186 9.69 36.62 -15.26
N ARG A 187 10.71 36.11 -15.94
CA ARG A 187 11.75 36.94 -16.59
C ARG A 187 11.19 37.82 -17.69
N GLU A 188 10.37 37.31 -18.58
CA GLU A 188 9.75 38.03 -19.68
C GLU A 188 8.92 39.20 -19.18
N GLU A 189 8.12 39.00 -18.12
CA GLU A 189 7.25 40.02 -17.57
C GLU A 189 8.05 41.07 -16.79
N GLU A 190 9.07 40.68 -16.05
CA GLU A 190 9.99 41.58 -15.36
C GLU A 190 10.73 42.47 -16.38
N GLU A 191 11.34 41.89 -17.43
CA GLU A 191 12.04 42.65 -18.46
C GLU A 191 11.12 43.64 -19.18
N ARG A 192 9.87 43.22 -19.47
CA ARG A 192 8.88 44.04 -20.15
C ARG A 192 8.42 45.24 -19.32
N LEU A 193 8.19 45.08 -18.01
CA LEU A 193 7.58 46.10 -17.15
C LEU A 193 8.62 46.92 -16.39
N THR A 194 9.77 46.36 -16.01
CA THR A 194 10.80 47.04 -15.21
C THR A 194 12.06 47.37 -16.00
N GLY A 195 12.16 46.91 -17.26
CA GLY A 195 13.30 47.14 -18.15
C GLY A 195 14.53 46.26 -17.88
N ARG A 196 14.50 45.43 -16.85
CA ARG A 196 15.57 44.48 -16.51
C ARG A 196 15.07 43.35 -15.64
N PRO A 197 15.65 42.11 -15.72
CA PRO A 197 15.26 41.04 -14.86
C PRO A 197 15.65 41.29 -13.40
N GLU A 198 14.76 41.03 -12.46
CA GLU A 198 15.04 41.14 -11.03
C GLU A 198 15.89 39.93 -10.57
N THR A 199 17.01 40.23 -9.93
CA THR A 199 17.93 39.19 -9.41
C THR A 199 17.80 38.97 -7.90
N ARG A 200 17.15 39.91 -7.20
CA ARG A 200 16.98 39.86 -5.75
C ARG A 200 15.66 39.17 -5.39
N ARG A 201 15.71 38.37 -4.34
CA ARG A 201 14.52 37.73 -3.76
C ARG A 201 14.22 38.40 -2.43
N THR A 202 12.93 38.52 -2.13
CA THR A 202 12.46 38.94 -0.81
C THR A 202 12.72 37.83 0.24
N LEU A 203 12.72 38.19 1.52
CA LEU A 203 12.85 37.20 2.59
C LEU A 203 11.71 36.16 2.55
N LEU A 204 10.49 36.56 2.16
CA LEU A 204 9.35 35.66 2.00
C LEU A 204 9.61 34.65 0.89
N GLU A 205 10.03 35.07 -0.31
CA GLU A 205 10.40 34.16 -1.40
C GLU A 205 11.51 33.18 -0.99
N TRP A 206 12.50 33.61 -0.19
CA TRP A 206 13.53 32.72 0.33
C TRP A 206 12.98 31.66 1.26
N THR A 207 12.02 32.01 2.14
CA THR A 207 11.36 31.02 3.02
C THR A 207 10.51 30.04 2.22
N GLU A 208 9.79 30.49 1.20
CA GLU A 208 9.00 29.65 0.30
C GLU A 208 9.87 28.64 -0.46
N VAL A 209 10.98 29.12 -1.05
CA VAL A 209 11.97 28.24 -1.71
C VAL A 209 12.57 27.24 -0.73
N GLY A 210 12.87 27.68 0.50
CA GLY A 210 13.39 26.81 1.56
C GLY A 210 12.43 25.69 1.90
N ILE A 211 11.16 26.01 2.17
CA ILE A 211 10.12 25.03 2.49
C ILE A 211 9.90 24.07 1.31
N ALA A 212 9.72 24.59 0.10
CA ALA A 212 9.54 23.77 -1.10
C ALA A 212 10.71 22.80 -1.31
N SER A 213 11.96 23.31 -1.17
CA SER A 213 13.16 22.48 -1.31
C SER A 213 13.24 21.38 -0.26
N ILE A 214 12.91 21.66 1.00
CA ILE A 214 12.91 20.67 2.09
C ILE A 214 11.86 19.58 1.80
N VAL A 215 10.64 19.96 1.42
CA VAL A 215 9.58 18.96 1.15
C VAL A 215 9.96 18.09 -0.04
N ILE A 216 10.44 18.65 -1.16
CA ILE A 216 10.86 17.88 -2.32
C ILE A 216 12.08 17.01 -1.98
N PHE A 217 13.01 17.48 -1.15
CA PHE A 217 14.13 16.67 -0.67
C PHE A 217 13.65 15.45 0.14
N VAL A 218 12.66 15.60 1.01
CA VAL A 218 12.03 14.49 1.72
C VAL A 218 11.37 13.52 0.74
N LEU A 219 10.68 14.02 -0.31
CA LEU A 219 10.12 13.17 -1.36
C LEU A 219 11.21 12.41 -2.14
N CYS A 220 12.37 13.03 -2.39
CA CYS A 220 13.52 12.35 -3.02
C CYS A 220 14.06 11.22 -2.13
N ILE A 221 14.19 11.44 -0.81
CA ILE A 221 14.60 10.38 0.13
C ILE A 221 13.57 9.25 0.12
N THR A 222 12.29 9.58 0.19
CA THR A 222 11.20 8.60 0.13
C THR A 222 11.27 7.77 -1.15
N ALA A 223 11.38 8.41 -2.31
CA ALA A 223 11.53 7.73 -3.60
C ALA A 223 12.79 6.84 -3.63
N GLY A 224 13.93 7.35 -3.16
CA GLY A 224 15.17 6.57 -3.11
C GLY A 224 15.06 5.31 -2.24
N LEU A 225 14.40 5.40 -1.08
CA LEU A 225 14.12 4.25 -0.23
C LEU A 225 13.16 3.25 -0.91
N MET A 226 12.14 3.75 -1.60
CA MET A 226 11.21 2.91 -2.38
C MET A 226 11.95 2.20 -3.53
N THR A 227 12.82 2.89 -4.26
CA THR A 227 13.66 2.31 -5.31
C THR A 227 14.56 1.19 -4.76
N CYS A 228 15.19 1.41 -3.59
CA CYS A 228 15.99 0.38 -2.92
C CYS A 228 15.14 -0.85 -2.55
N THR A 229 13.96 -0.62 -1.96
CA THR A 229 13.04 -1.71 -1.60
C THR A 229 12.55 -2.46 -2.82
N LEU A 230 12.21 -1.75 -3.89
CA LEU A 230 11.77 -2.33 -5.16
C LEU A 230 12.88 -3.17 -5.80
N THR A 231 14.12 -2.71 -5.73
CA THR A 231 15.30 -3.48 -6.21
C THR A 231 15.45 -4.78 -5.43
N ILE A 232 15.31 -4.74 -4.09
CA ILE A 232 15.35 -5.94 -3.26
C ILE A 232 14.19 -6.90 -3.62
N ARG A 233 12.97 -6.38 -3.87
CA ARG A 233 11.82 -7.19 -4.35
C ARG A 233 12.14 -7.84 -5.69
N ALA A 234 12.72 -7.10 -6.63
CA ALA A 234 13.12 -7.64 -7.93
C ALA A 234 14.12 -8.79 -7.80
N ILE A 235 15.06 -8.67 -6.86
CA ILE A 235 16.00 -9.75 -6.54
C ILE A 235 15.29 -10.93 -5.88
N ASP A 236 14.37 -10.67 -4.94
CA ASP A 236 13.62 -11.72 -4.23
C ASP A 236 12.68 -12.48 -5.17
N SER A 237 12.10 -11.81 -6.17
CA SER A 237 11.21 -12.42 -7.15
C SER A 237 11.89 -13.44 -8.06
N SER A 238 13.23 -13.48 -8.09
CA SER A 238 14.00 -14.52 -8.80
C SER A 238 14.12 -15.85 -8.02
N LEU A 239 13.58 -15.93 -6.78
CA LEU A 239 13.52 -17.17 -6.02
C LEU A 239 12.40 -18.04 -6.59
N GLU A 240 12.76 -19.21 -7.12
CA GLU A 240 11.80 -20.15 -7.68
C GLU A 240 10.90 -20.74 -6.59
N ALA A 241 9.60 -20.79 -6.90
CA ALA A 241 8.61 -21.45 -6.06
C ALA A 241 8.79 -22.98 -6.17
N PRO A 242 8.73 -23.73 -5.04
CA PRO A 242 8.86 -25.20 -5.08
C PRO A 242 7.65 -25.88 -5.74
N GLY A 243 6.54 -25.20 -5.92
CA GLY A 243 5.30 -25.71 -6.48
C GLY A 243 4.84 -24.91 -7.70
N VAL A 244 3.52 -24.90 -7.89
CA VAL A 244 2.89 -24.22 -9.04
C VAL A 244 1.85 -23.20 -8.51
N ARG A 245 1.74 -22.07 -9.19
CA ARG A 245 0.72 -21.05 -8.90
C ARG A 245 -0.49 -21.24 -9.81
N TYR A 246 -1.67 -21.33 -9.23
CA TYR A 246 -2.93 -21.52 -9.95
C TYR A 246 -3.81 -20.29 -9.81
N TRP A 247 -4.37 -19.84 -10.91
CA TRP A 247 -5.34 -18.75 -10.93
C TRP A 247 -6.61 -19.15 -10.19
N VAL A 248 -7.21 -18.23 -9.44
CA VAL A 248 -8.44 -18.44 -8.68
C VAL A 248 -9.34 -17.21 -8.70
N ASP A 249 -10.58 -17.38 -8.24
CA ASP A 249 -11.57 -16.28 -8.16
C ASP A 249 -11.79 -15.57 -9.49
N GLY A 250 -12.04 -16.34 -10.57
CA GLY A 250 -12.22 -15.80 -11.91
C GLY A 250 -10.93 -15.15 -12.45
N ASP A 251 -9.80 -15.76 -12.20
CA ASP A 251 -8.46 -15.36 -12.65
C ASP A 251 -7.99 -13.98 -12.12
N LYS A 252 -8.45 -13.61 -10.93
CA LYS A 252 -8.05 -12.35 -10.30
C LYS A 252 -6.67 -12.41 -9.68
N TYR A 253 -6.32 -13.53 -9.00
CA TYR A 253 -5.04 -13.71 -8.32
C TYR A 253 -4.62 -15.19 -8.32
N GLN A 254 -3.37 -15.47 -7.98
CA GLN A 254 -2.82 -16.82 -8.00
C GLN A 254 -2.54 -17.33 -6.58
N ILE A 255 -2.87 -18.62 -6.36
CA ILE A 255 -2.51 -19.35 -5.14
C ILE A 255 -1.40 -20.36 -5.48
N HIS A 256 -0.34 -20.32 -4.70
CA HIS A 256 0.74 -21.30 -4.76
C HIS A 256 0.33 -22.58 -4.07
N VAL A 257 0.54 -23.71 -4.75
CA VAL A 257 0.27 -25.07 -4.24
C VAL A 257 1.52 -25.91 -4.42
N TYR A 258 1.95 -26.58 -3.37
CA TYR A 258 3.04 -27.53 -3.39
C TYR A 258 2.58 -28.88 -2.87
N CYS A 259 2.93 -29.95 -3.58
CA CYS A 259 2.67 -31.32 -3.19
C CYS A 259 3.93 -32.16 -3.30
N SER A 260 4.22 -32.98 -2.29
CA SER A 260 5.37 -33.90 -2.25
C SER A 260 4.92 -35.32 -1.99
N GLY A 261 5.54 -36.27 -2.67
CA GLY A 261 5.22 -37.69 -2.61
C GLY A 261 4.31 -38.16 -3.74
N ASN A 262 4.30 -39.47 -3.98
CA ASN A 262 3.52 -40.08 -5.05
C ASN A 262 2.15 -40.57 -4.53
N LYS A 263 1.09 -40.30 -5.30
CA LYS A 263 -0.24 -40.87 -5.08
C LYS A 263 -0.25 -42.27 -5.68
N THR A 264 -0.05 -43.28 -4.84
CA THR A 264 0.01 -44.70 -5.26
C THR A 264 -1.38 -45.28 -5.55
N ASP A 265 -2.38 -44.82 -4.81
CA ASP A 265 -3.77 -45.27 -4.89
C ASP A 265 -4.73 -44.12 -4.61
N ASP A 266 -5.95 -44.17 -5.16
CA ASP A 266 -7.02 -43.19 -4.83
C ASP A 266 -7.53 -43.34 -3.37
N LYS A 267 -7.12 -44.41 -2.67
CA LYS A 267 -7.48 -44.63 -1.25
C LYS A 267 -6.46 -44.07 -0.28
N THR A 268 -5.22 -43.82 -0.72
CA THR A 268 -4.16 -43.27 0.14
C THR A 268 -4.46 -41.78 0.43
N PRO A 269 -4.62 -41.39 1.71
CA PRO A 269 -4.92 -40.00 2.04
C PRO A 269 -3.71 -39.10 1.81
N THR A 270 -3.97 -37.93 1.26
CA THR A 270 -3.00 -36.82 1.17
C THR A 270 -3.16 -35.91 2.40
N VAL A 271 -2.06 -35.61 3.06
CA VAL A 271 -2.07 -34.69 4.20
C VAL A 271 -2.09 -33.26 3.64
N LEU A 272 -3.18 -32.50 3.89
CA LEU A 272 -3.29 -31.10 3.53
C LEU A 272 -2.95 -30.24 4.74
N ILE A 273 -1.92 -29.38 4.59
CA ILE A 273 -1.35 -28.60 5.68
C ILE A 273 -1.76 -27.14 5.56
N GLU A 274 -2.33 -26.59 6.63
CA GLU A 274 -2.68 -25.17 6.78
C GLU A 274 -1.79 -24.50 7.83
N GLY A 275 -0.99 -23.53 7.41
CA GLY A 275 -0.10 -22.77 8.28
C GLY A 275 -0.82 -21.89 9.28
N GLY A 276 -0.14 -21.54 10.34
CA GLY A 276 -0.62 -20.64 11.39
C GLY A 276 -0.54 -19.14 11.01
N GLY A 277 0.09 -18.39 11.87
CA GLY A 277 0.34 -16.96 11.64
C GLY A 277 1.44 -16.64 10.62
N LYS A 278 2.19 -17.67 10.18
CA LYS A 278 3.33 -17.59 9.25
C LYS A 278 3.09 -18.52 8.05
N PRO A 279 3.87 -18.37 6.96
CA PRO A 279 3.89 -19.33 5.87
C PRO A 279 4.20 -20.76 6.36
N VAL A 280 3.71 -21.76 5.64
CA VAL A 280 3.95 -23.19 5.96
C VAL A 280 5.45 -23.51 5.89
N GLU A 281 6.16 -22.86 5.00
CA GLU A 281 7.60 -23.02 4.78
C GLU A 281 8.43 -22.64 6.01
N ASP A 282 7.96 -21.72 6.86
CA ASP A 282 8.68 -21.33 8.09
C ASP A 282 8.52 -22.40 9.18
N GLY A 283 9.18 -23.54 8.95
CA GLY A 283 9.33 -24.63 9.92
C GLY A 283 8.34 -25.77 9.82
N LEU A 284 7.09 -25.57 9.41
CA LEU A 284 6.12 -26.65 9.26
C LEU A 284 6.47 -27.55 8.06
N TRP A 285 6.83 -26.98 6.94
CA TRP A 285 7.23 -27.73 5.75
C TRP A 285 8.33 -28.76 6.05
N GLN A 286 9.42 -28.31 6.70
CA GLN A 286 10.52 -29.22 7.05
C GLN A 286 10.09 -30.36 7.96
N PHE A 287 9.16 -30.11 8.88
CA PHE A 287 8.61 -31.16 9.75
C PHE A 287 7.86 -32.22 8.93
N PHE A 288 7.00 -31.82 7.99
CA PHE A 288 6.24 -32.75 7.17
C PHE A 288 7.09 -33.46 6.11
N GLU A 289 8.13 -32.81 5.59
CA GLU A 289 9.09 -33.46 4.71
C GLU A 289 9.83 -34.59 5.44
N ASN A 290 10.32 -34.34 6.65
CA ASN A 290 10.93 -35.36 7.49
C ASN A 290 9.94 -36.50 7.82
N ALA A 291 8.67 -36.19 8.08
CA ALA A 291 7.63 -37.19 8.34
C ALA A 291 7.35 -38.06 7.09
N ARG A 292 7.47 -37.51 5.89
CA ARG A 292 7.39 -38.22 4.61
C ARG A 292 8.61 -39.15 4.42
N GLU A 293 9.80 -38.62 4.62
CA GLU A 293 11.04 -39.40 4.52
C GLU A 293 11.11 -40.56 5.50
N ASN A 294 10.60 -40.35 6.72
CA ASN A 294 10.48 -41.40 7.75
C ASN A 294 9.33 -42.38 7.48
N GLY A 295 8.60 -42.22 6.39
CA GLY A 295 7.47 -43.10 6.03
C GLY A 295 6.23 -42.98 6.93
N THR A 296 6.13 -41.93 7.75
CA THR A 296 4.94 -41.66 8.57
C THR A 296 3.73 -41.27 7.70
N ILE A 297 4.00 -40.51 6.65
CA ILE A 297 3.04 -40.10 5.61
C ILE A 297 3.59 -40.43 4.24
N LYS A 298 2.71 -40.74 3.28
CA LYS A 298 3.14 -41.03 1.89
C LYS A 298 3.17 -39.77 1.01
N ARG A 299 2.23 -38.88 1.25
CA ARG A 299 2.04 -37.65 0.44
C ARG A 299 1.50 -36.55 1.32
N TYR A 300 1.96 -35.31 1.05
CA TYR A 300 1.38 -34.11 1.62
C TYR A 300 1.30 -33.00 0.58
N CYS A 301 0.37 -32.09 0.79
CA CYS A 301 0.22 -30.83 0.05
C CYS A 301 0.07 -29.68 1.04
N PHE A 302 0.50 -28.51 0.63
CA PHE A 302 0.13 -27.24 1.27
C PHE A 302 -0.12 -26.18 0.21
N ALA A 303 -0.86 -25.16 0.59
CA ALA A 303 -1.02 -23.96 -0.19
C ALA A 303 -0.71 -22.74 0.66
N ASP A 304 -0.05 -21.76 0.05
CA ASP A 304 0.13 -20.47 0.69
C ASP A 304 -1.18 -19.70 0.66
N ARG A 305 -1.61 -19.23 1.82
CA ARG A 305 -2.78 -18.34 1.88
C ARG A 305 -2.53 -17.06 1.09
N PRO A 306 -3.58 -16.39 0.58
CA PRO A 306 -3.41 -15.12 -0.13
C PRO A 306 -2.55 -14.11 0.63
N GLY A 307 -1.51 -13.60 -0.01
CA GLY A 307 -0.53 -12.68 0.56
C GLY A 307 0.60 -13.32 1.37
N PHE A 308 0.68 -14.65 1.43
CA PHE A 308 1.79 -15.36 2.07
C PHE A 308 2.73 -15.93 1.01
N ALA A 309 4.01 -15.98 1.33
CA ALA A 309 5.09 -16.56 0.51
C ALA A 309 4.90 -16.28 -1.01
N TRP A 310 4.65 -17.29 -1.83
CA TRP A 310 4.52 -17.16 -3.28
C TRP A 310 3.10 -16.90 -3.78
N SER A 311 2.07 -16.96 -2.93
CA SER A 311 0.71 -16.59 -3.32
C SER A 311 0.55 -15.09 -3.48
N ASP A 312 -0.27 -14.69 -4.45
CA ASP A 312 -0.69 -13.31 -4.62
C ASP A 312 -1.60 -12.85 -3.46
N THR A 313 -1.76 -11.55 -3.28
CA THR A 313 -2.80 -11.02 -2.40
C THR A 313 -4.17 -11.12 -3.06
N ALA A 314 -5.19 -11.37 -2.25
CA ALA A 314 -6.57 -11.30 -2.70
C ALA A 314 -7.17 -9.90 -2.53
N PRO A 315 -8.20 -9.53 -3.30
CA PRO A 315 -8.96 -8.31 -3.08
C PRO A 315 -9.52 -8.22 -1.64
N SER A 316 -9.48 -7.05 -1.04
CA SER A 316 -10.04 -6.80 0.29
C SER A 316 -11.56 -6.53 0.20
N PRO A 317 -12.38 -7.01 1.16
CA PRO A 317 -12.05 -7.84 2.33
C PRO A 317 -11.92 -9.33 1.99
N LEU A 318 -11.04 -10.06 2.68
CA LEU A 318 -10.84 -11.50 2.52
C LEU A 318 -11.13 -12.24 3.82
N SER A 319 -12.24 -13.01 3.88
CA SER A 319 -12.55 -13.86 5.02
C SER A 319 -11.88 -15.24 4.91
N ALA A 320 -11.84 -15.98 6.03
CA ALA A 320 -11.35 -17.34 6.02
C ALA A 320 -12.18 -18.27 5.10
N GLY A 321 -13.48 -18.01 4.97
CA GLY A 321 -14.35 -18.73 4.06
C GLY A 321 -14.00 -18.52 2.60
N MET A 322 -13.76 -17.27 2.19
CA MET A 322 -13.32 -16.91 0.83
C MET A 322 -11.94 -17.48 0.51
N ALA A 323 -10.99 -17.39 1.45
CA ALA A 323 -9.66 -17.96 1.27
C ALA A 323 -9.69 -19.50 1.15
N THR A 324 -10.58 -20.18 1.90
CA THR A 324 -10.77 -21.62 1.78
C THR A 324 -11.41 -22.01 0.45
N GLU A 325 -12.28 -21.17 -0.11
CA GLU A 325 -12.85 -21.37 -1.44
C GLU A 325 -11.76 -21.29 -2.52
N ALA A 326 -10.91 -20.27 -2.44
CA ALA A 326 -9.76 -20.13 -3.33
C ALA A 326 -8.78 -21.32 -3.22
N LEU A 327 -8.54 -21.84 -1.99
CA LEU A 327 -7.77 -23.05 -1.78
C LEU A 327 -8.41 -24.25 -2.49
N SER A 328 -9.73 -24.44 -2.34
CA SER A 328 -10.46 -25.55 -2.97
C SER A 328 -10.38 -25.46 -4.49
N GLU A 329 -10.51 -24.26 -5.07
CA GLU A 329 -10.36 -24.01 -6.50
C GLU A 329 -8.92 -24.31 -6.96
N ALA A 330 -7.91 -23.83 -6.23
CA ALA A 330 -6.50 -24.06 -6.55
C ALA A 330 -6.16 -25.56 -6.56
N LEU A 331 -6.61 -26.32 -5.56
CA LEU A 331 -6.44 -27.78 -5.49
C LEU A 331 -7.14 -28.48 -6.66
N ALA A 332 -8.36 -28.07 -7.00
CA ALA A 332 -9.08 -28.62 -8.15
C ALA A 332 -8.35 -28.36 -9.47
N ARG A 333 -7.81 -27.13 -9.68
CA ARG A 333 -7.01 -26.78 -10.86
C ARG A 333 -5.66 -27.51 -10.88
N ALA A 334 -5.09 -27.82 -9.71
CA ALA A 334 -3.90 -28.65 -9.59
C ALA A 334 -4.18 -30.15 -9.89
N GLY A 335 -5.44 -30.54 -10.05
CA GLY A 335 -5.83 -31.94 -10.22
C GLY A 335 -5.76 -32.75 -8.93
N GLU A 336 -5.60 -32.09 -7.79
CA GLU A 336 -5.53 -32.73 -6.48
C GLU A 336 -6.92 -33.02 -5.93
N ARG A 337 -7.13 -34.28 -5.57
CA ARG A 337 -8.40 -34.77 -5.03
C ARG A 337 -8.14 -35.56 -3.76
N GLY A 338 -9.14 -35.57 -2.86
CA GLY A 338 -9.10 -36.43 -1.66
C GLY A 338 -8.82 -37.90 -1.95
N PRO A 339 -8.77 -38.74 -0.91
CA PRO A 339 -9.12 -38.40 0.47
C PRO A 339 -8.05 -37.55 1.18
N TRP A 340 -8.51 -36.69 2.09
CA TRP A 340 -7.68 -35.73 2.81
C TRP A 340 -7.53 -36.07 4.29
N VAL A 341 -6.33 -35.87 4.83
CA VAL A 341 -6.10 -35.70 6.26
C VAL A 341 -5.69 -34.26 6.47
N LEU A 342 -6.52 -33.47 7.14
CA LEU A 342 -6.26 -32.03 7.33
C LEU A 342 -5.38 -31.84 8.55
N VAL A 343 -4.35 -30.98 8.42
CA VAL A 343 -3.51 -30.57 9.54
C VAL A 343 -3.45 -29.05 9.56
N GLY A 344 -4.11 -28.44 10.55
CA GLY A 344 -4.08 -27.00 10.76
C GLY A 344 -3.25 -26.63 11.99
N ALA A 345 -2.49 -25.55 11.91
CA ALA A 345 -1.74 -24.98 13.03
C ALA A 345 -2.27 -23.58 13.37
N GLY A 346 -2.47 -23.29 14.66
CA GLY A 346 -2.91 -21.96 15.13
C GLY A 346 -4.14 -21.45 14.38
N THR A 347 -4.01 -20.30 13.70
CA THR A 347 -5.09 -19.72 12.87
C THR A 347 -5.43 -20.55 11.64
N GLY A 348 -4.51 -21.38 11.12
CA GLY A 348 -4.76 -22.31 10.01
C GLY A 348 -5.86 -23.33 10.32
N THR A 349 -6.09 -23.61 11.60
CA THR A 349 -7.19 -24.51 12.02
C THR A 349 -8.58 -24.00 11.67
N LEU A 350 -8.77 -22.68 11.56
CA LEU A 350 -10.03 -22.06 11.13
C LEU A 350 -10.33 -22.44 9.68
N TYR A 351 -9.30 -22.34 8.82
CA TYR A 351 -9.38 -22.72 7.39
C TYR A 351 -9.62 -24.22 7.22
N SER A 352 -8.86 -25.05 7.96
CA SER A 352 -9.06 -26.52 7.95
C SER A 352 -10.48 -26.92 8.40
N ARG A 353 -11.06 -26.23 9.38
CA ARG A 353 -12.46 -26.48 9.84
C ARG A 353 -13.47 -26.13 8.74
N ILE A 354 -13.29 -24.98 8.09
CA ILE A 354 -14.15 -24.55 6.98
C ILE A 354 -14.01 -25.53 5.81
N PHE A 355 -12.78 -25.91 5.45
CA PHE A 355 -12.52 -26.91 4.40
C PHE A 355 -13.20 -28.25 4.74
N SER A 356 -13.00 -28.74 5.95
CA SER A 356 -13.62 -30.00 6.42
C SER A 356 -15.15 -29.98 6.35
N SER A 357 -15.78 -28.85 6.67
CA SER A 357 -17.23 -28.72 6.61
C SER A 357 -17.79 -28.79 5.18
N ARG A 358 -17.02 -28.28 4.21
CA ARG A 358 -17.39 -28.25 2.78
C ARG A 358 -17.10 -29.59 2.07
N HIS A 359 -16.01 -30.25 2.45
CA HIS A 359 -15.51 -31.48 1.82
C HIS A 359 -15.64 -32.72 2.73
N GLY A 360 -16.60 -32.73 3.64
CA GLY A 360 -16.69 -33.69 4.74
C GLY A 360 -16.58 -35.15 4.35
N ARG A 361 -17.07 -35.60 3.17
CA ARG A 361 -16.96 -36.99 2.69
C ARG A 361 -15.55 -37.37 2.25
N GLU A 362 -14.75 -36.38 1.83
CA GLU A 362 -13.38 -36.58 1.35
C GLU A 362 -12.37 -36.46 2.50
N VAL A 363 -12.78 -35.92 3.66
CA VAL A 363 -11.91 -35.74 4.83
C VAL A 363 -11.93 -36.96 5.71
N LYS A 364 -10.82 -37.68 5.74
CA LYS A 364 -10.61 -38.88 6.55
C LYS A 364 -10.26 -38.62 8.01
N GLY A 365 -9.72 -37.45 8.29
CA GLY A 365 -9.35 -37.01 9.63
C GLY A 365 -8.86 -35.60 9.69
N MET A 366 -8.89 -35.00 10.88
CA MET A 366 -8.45 -33.66 11.13
C MET A 366 -7.56 -33.61 12.38
N MET A 367 -6.39 -32.98 12.22
CA MET A 367 -5.47 -32.66 13.31
C MET A 367 -5.42 -31.15 13.49
N MET A 368 -5.62 -30.68 14.69
CA MET A 368 -5.52 -29.27 15.07
C MET A 368 -4.37 -29.08 16.06
N ILE A 369 -3.38 -28.26 15.67
CA ILE A 369 -2.19 -27.98 16.47
C ILE A 369 -2.36 -26.58 17.10
N ASP A 370 -2.54 -26.54 18.40
CA ASP A 370 -2.81 -25.36 19.24
C ASP A 370 -3.85 -24.41 18.60
N PRO A 371 -5.06 -24.94 18.31
CA PRO A 371 -6.05 -24.32 17.45
C PRO A 371 -6.54 -22.96 17.96
N ALA A 372 -6.77 -22.05 17.01
CA ALA A 372 -7.52 -20.82 17.25
C ALA A 372 -9.02 -21.13 17.41
N HIS A 373 -9.67 -20.40 18.33
CA HIS A 373 -11.11 -20.54 18.60
C HIS A 373 -11.87 -19.30 18.11
N GLU A 374 -13.08 -19.50 17.59
CA GLU A 374 -13.92 -18.45 17.06
C GLU A 374 -14.26 -17.34 18.06
N ASP A 375 -14.39 -17.67 19.33
CA ASP A 375 -14.68 -16.68 20.37
C ASP A 375 -13.48 -15.79 20.72
N LEU A 376 -12.26 -16.25 20.43
CA LEU A 376 -11.04 -15.49 20.68
C LEU A 376 -10.61 -14.62 19.48
N LEU A 377 -11.40 -14.61 18.40
CA LEU A 377 -11.10 -13.80 17.22
C LEU A 377 -11.17 -12.29 17.48
N HIS A 378 -11.86 -11.85 18.53
CA HIS A 378 -11.82 -10.45 18.98
C HIS A 378 -10.39 -9.98 19.31
N ARG A 379 -9.52 -10.89 19.79
CA ARG A 379 -8.10 -10.60 20.04
C ARG A 379 -7.31 -10.34 18.75
N THR A 380 -7.72 -11.00 17.65
CA THR A 380 -7.15 -10.75 16.32
C THR A 380 -7.71 -9.48 15.71
N ALA A 381 -8.99 -9.18 15.95
CA ALA A 381 -9.71 -8.01 15.45
C ALA A 381 -9.47 -6.74 16.28
N ASP A 382 -8.44 -6.72 17.15
CA ASP A 382 -8.12 -5.55 17.96
C ASP A 382 -7.86 -4.31 17.07
N PRO A 383 -8.58 -3.18 17.31
CA PRO A 383 -8.43 -1.97 16.50
C PRO A 383 -7.03 -1.35 16.56
N GLY A 384 -6.37 -1.42 17.74
CA GLY A 384 -5.00 -0.93 17.91
C GLY A 384 -4.01 -1.72 17.05
N ARG A 385 -4.18 -3.04 16.99
CA ARG A 385 -3.43 -3.92 16.10
C ARG A 385 -3.71 -3.61 14.63
N GLY A 386 -4.98 -3.39 14.27
CA GLY A 386 -5.38 -3.01 12.92
C GLY A 386 -4.72 -1.72 12.46
N PHE A 387 -4.76 -0.69 13.31
CA PHE A 387 -4.08 0.58 13.04
C PHE A 387 -2.56 0.42 12.90
N ALA A 388 -1.92 -0.35 13.79
CA ALA A 388 -0.49 -0.63 13.69
C ALA A 388 -0.12 -1.36 12.40
N LEU A 389 -0.90 -2.36 11.97
CA LEU A 389 -0.69 -3.08 10.71
C LEU A 389 -0.86 -2.15 9.51
N TRP A 390 -1.87 -1.28 9.52
CA TRP A 390 -2.08 -0.28 8.47
C TRP A 390 -0.93 0.72 8.41
N ALA A 391 -0.56 1.33 9.53
CA ALA A 391 0.52 2.32 9.59
C ALA A 391 1.85 1.71 9.15
N TRP A 392 2.17 0.51 9.63
CA TRP A 392 3.37 -0.21 9.22
C TRP A 392 3.33 -0.63 7.75
N GLY A 393 2.15 -1.01 7.25
CA GLY A 393 1.91 -1.28 5.83
C GLY A 393 2.21 -0.07 4.95
N VAL A 394 1.72 1.12 5.32
CA VAL A 394 1.99 2.39 4.60
C VAL A 394 3.49 2.74 4.61
N LEU A 395 4.21 2.43 5.69
CA LEU A 395 5.65 2.66 5.79
C LEU A 395 6.50 1.56 5.14
N SER A 396 5.94 0.38 4.89
CA SER A 396 6.69 -0.78 4.41
C SER A 396 7.38 -0.57 3.04
N PRO A 397 6.84 0.21 2.07
CA PRO A 397 7.54 0.53 0.83
C PRO A 397 8.87 1.27 1.04
N LEU A 398 9.04 1.98 2.16
CA LEU A 398 10.30 2.65 2.51
C LEU A 398 11.41 1.65 2.91
N GLY A 399 11.05 0.39 3.18
CA GLY A 399 12.01 -0.66 3.52
C GLY A 399 12.79 -0.43 4.81
N ILE A 400 12.21 0.27 5.79
CA ILE A 400 12.88 0.67 7.05
C ILE A 400 13.54 -0.53 7.75
N ASP A 401 12.88 -1.68 7.78
CA ASP A 401 13.45 -2.94 8.31
C ASP A 401 14.06 -3.83 7.23
N ARG A 402 13.51 -3.80 6.01
CA ARG A 402 13.91 -4.68 4.91
C ARG A 402 15.31 -4.35 4.39
N ILE A 403 15.61 -3.06 4.18
CA ILE A 403 16.93 -2.61 3.70
C ILE A 403 18.03 -2.95 4.71
N PRO A 404 17.94 -2.56 6.00
CA PRO A 404 18.92 -2.97 7.00
C PRO A 404 18.97 -4.50 7.20
N GLY A 405 17.82 -5.17 7.10
CA GLY A 405 17.73 -6.63 7.16
C GLY A 405 18.54 -7.31 6.07
N ALA A 406 18.38 -6.84 4.83
CA ALA A 406 19.09 -7.39 3.67
C ALA A 406 20.59 -7.08 3.69
N ILE A 407 20.98 -5.85 4.03
CA ILE A 407 22.36 -5.36 3.91
C ILE A 407 23.16 -5.64 5.19
N LEU A 408 22.63 -5.29 6.36
CA LEU A 408 23.39 -5.34 7.63
C LEU A 408 23.21 -6.65 8.37
N ARG A 409 22.03 -7.26 8.33
CA ARG A 409 21.70 -8.50 9.07
C ARG A 409 21.84 -9.76 8.21
N GLY A 410 22.25 -9.63 6.94
CA GLY A 410 22.48 -10.75 6.03
C GLY A 410 21.28 -11.66 5.82
N ARG A 411 20.04 -11.13 5.89
CA ARG A 411 18.84 -11.92 5.66
C ARG A 411 18.80 -12.44 4.23
N SER A 412 18.70 -13.76 4.09
CA SER A 412 18.64 -14.43 2.79
C SER A 412 17.34 -14.11 2.03
N ARG A 413 17.28 -14.43 0.74
CA ARG A 413 16.04 -14.31 -0.06
C ARG A 413 14.90 -15.15 0.53
N SER A 414 15.21 -16.41 0.91
CA SER A 414 14.24 -17.30 1.56
C SER A 414 13.72 -16.72 2.88
N ASP A 415 14.58 -16.12 3.72
CA ASP A 415 14.14 -15.44 4.94
C ASP A 415 13.13 -14.33 4.65
N ARG A 416 13.31 -13.58 3.53
CA ARG A 416 12.42 -12.46 3.18
C ARG A 416 11.13 -12.89 2.49
N VAL A 417 11.15 -13.97 1.71
CA VAL A 417 9.96 -14.45 0.98
C VAL A 417 9.02 -15.24 1.90
N TRP A 418 9.54 -16.18 2.67
CA TRP A 418 8.73 -17.09 3.49
C TRP A 418 9.24 -17.32 4.92
N GLY A 419 10.49 -16.94 5.22
CA GLY A 419 11.11 -17.23 6.51
C GLY A 419 10.97 -16.11 7.53
N ARG A 420 12.00 -15.98 8.38
CA ARG A 420 12.00 -15.12 9.57
C ARG A 420 11.77 -13.63 9.32
N ALA A 421 11.99 -13.16 8.10
CA ALA A 421 11.87 -11.74 7.73
C ALA A 421 10.60 -11.44 6.90
N VAL A 422 9.70 -12.42 6.71
CA VAL A 422 8.47 -12.24 5.93
C VAL A 422 7.57 -11.12 6.46
N TYR A 423 7.59 -10.86 7.77
CA TYR A 423 6.82 -9.78 8.40
C TYR A 423 7.24 -8.37 7.95
N GLN A 424 8.39 -8.25 7.27
CA GLN A 424 8.89 -6.98 6.71
C GLN A 424 8.31 -6.70 5.31
N THR A 425 7.60 -7.67 4.74
CA THR A 425 7.04 -7.54 3.40
C THR A 425 5.67 -6.89 3.43
N GLU A 426 5.45 -5.96 2.52
CA GLU A 426 4.19 -5.26 2.33
C GLU A 426 3.03 -6.20 2.03
N LYS A 427 3.30 -7.28 1.28
CA LYS A 427 2.33 -8.31 0.92
C LYS A 427 1.79 -9.04 2.16
N TYR A 428 2.69 -9.47 3.03
CA TYR A 428 2.32 -10.13 4.29
C TYR A 428 1.57 -9.19 5.24
N LEU A 429 2.03 -7.93 5.36
CA LEU A 429 1.37 -6.92 6.18
C LEU A 429 -0.07 -6.65 5.72
N PHE A 430 -0.26 -6.58 4.40
CA PHE A 430 -1.60 -6.42 3.82
C PHE A 430 -2.50 -7.62 4.12
N ALA A 431 -1.99 -8.85 3.97
CA ALA A 431 -2.74 -10.07 4.33
C ALA A 431 -3.12 -10.08 5.82
N LYS A 432 -2.20 -9.68 6.71
CA LYS A 432 -2.48 -9.57 8.16
C LYS A 432 -3.48 -8.49 8.50
N LEU A 433 -3.45 -7.37 7.79
CA LEU A 433 -4.47 -6.33 7.92
C LEU A 433 -5.85 -6.85 7.51
N GLN A 434 -5.94 -7.54 6.36
CA GLN A 434 -7.19 -8.18 5.93
C GLN A 434 -7.73 -9.18 6.97
N GLU A 435 -6.86 -10.08 7.49
CA GLU A 435 -7.23 -11.00 8.57
C GLU A 435 -7.78 -10.25 9.81
N ASN A 436 -7.14 -9.14 10.22
CA ASN A 436 -7.58 -8.35 11.36
C ASN A 436 -8.96 -7.70 11.11
N LEU A 437 -9.16 -7.07 9.96
CA LEU A 437 -10.38 -6.33 9.63
C LEU A 437 -11.65 -7.20 9.66
N VAL A 438 -11.54 -8.45 9.28
CA VAL A 438 -12.70 -9.36 9.14
C VAL A 438 -12.76 -10.45 10.20
N ALA A 439 -11.80 -10.53 11.13
CA ALA A 439 -11.70 -11.64 12.08
C ALA A 439 -12.97 -11.82 12.90
N ASN A 440 -13.47 -10.75 13.54
CA ASN A 440 -14.65 -10.82 14.42
C ASN A 440 -15.98 -10.64 13.69
N SER A 441 -15.97 -10.49 12.36
CA SER A 441 -17.16 -10.34 11.53
C SER A 441 -17.33 -11.53 10.57
N LEU A 442 -16.81 -11.39 9.36
CA LEU A 442 -16.98 -12.38 8.29
C LEU A 442 -16.32 -13.73 8.66
N THR A 443 -15.07 -13.73 9.11
CA THR A 443 -14.35 -14.95 9.47
C THR A 443 -15.04 -15.69 10.63
N LYS A 444 -15.43 -14.96 11.68
CA LYS A 444 -16.17 -15.58 12.79
C LYS A 444 -17.47 -16.23 12.33
N ARG A 445 -18.23 -15.52 11.49
CA ARG A 445 -19.48 -16.05 10.91
C ARG A 445 -19.22 -17.32 10.10
N ASP A 446 -18.20 -17.32 9.25
CA ASP A 446 -17.86 -18.46 8.40
C ASP A 446 -17.47 -19.68 9.24
N VAL A 447 -16.68 -19.49 10.31
CA VAL A 447 -16.26 -20.56 11.22
C VAL A 447 -17.42 -21.11 12.05
N VAL A 448 -18.29 -20.25 12.58
CA VAL A 448 -19.48 -20.67 13.34
C VAL A 448 -20.44 -21.45 12.43
N SER A 449 -20.65 -20.99 11.20
CA SER A 449 -21.48 -21.70 10.22
C SER A 449 -20.88 -23.06 9.87
N SER A 450 -19.55 -23.14 9.71
CA SER A 450 -18.85 -24.40 9.43
C SER A 450 -19.03 -25.44 10.55
N ARG A 451 -19.04 -24.98 11.81
CA ARG A 451 -19.26 -25.83 12.98
C ARG A 451 -20.65 -26.53 12.94
N ALA A 452 -21.66 -25.82 12.47
CA ALA A 452 -23.02 -26.36 12.38
C ALA A 452 -23.15 -27.48 11.33
N ILE A 453 -22.42 -27.40 10.23
CA ILE A 453 -22.47 -28.36 9.11
C ILE A 453 -21.29 -29.37 9.12
N GLN A 454 -20.41 -29.29 10.13
CA GLN A 454 -19.27 -30.21 10.27
C GLN A 454 -19.74 -31.68 10.31
N TYR A 455 -19.11 -32.55 9.52
CA TYR A 455 -19.39 -33.96 9.53
C TYR A 455 -19.01 -34.57 10.88
N LYS A 456 -20.02 -35.11 11.61
CA LYS A 456 -19.87 -35.47 13.01
C LYS A 456 -18.97 -36.68 13.26
N ASN A 457 -18.77 -37.54 12.26
CA ASN A 457 -17.95 -38.74 12.38
C ASN A 457 -16.50 -38.55 11.95
N THR A 458 -16.08 -37.34 11.54
CA THR A 458 -14.69 -37.06 11.17
C THR A 458 -13.77 -37.30 12.38
N PRO A 459 -12.77 -38.20 12.27
CA PRO A 459 -11.76 -38.38 13.30
C PRO A 459 -11.04 -37.11 13.63
N LEU A 460 -10.95 -36.74 14.91
CA LEU A 460 -10.36 -35.47 15.38
C LEU A 460 -9.22 -35.75 16.35
N VAL A 461 -8.11 -35.09 16.14
CA VAL A 461 -6.99 -35.00 17.07
C VAL A 461 -6.72 -33.54 17.39
N ILE A 462 -6.52 -33.22 18.67
CA ILE A 462 -6.09 -31.89 19.10
C ILE A 462 -4.78 -32.03 19.88
N VAL A 463 -3.80 -31.20 19.52
CA VAL A 463 -2.49 -31.10 20.22
C VAL A 463 -2.32 -29.67 20.67
N SER A 464 -2.39 -29.42 21.97
CA SER A 464 -2.37 -28.08 22.54
C SER A 464 -1.00 -27.74 23.17
N SER A 465 -0.66 -26.44 23.14
CA SER A 465 0.54 -25.90 23.80
C SER A 465 0.37 -25.84 25.32
N GLY A 466 1.16 -26.59 26.08
CA GLY A 466 1.15 -26.52 27.53
C GLY A 466 1.63 -25.18 28.08
N VAL A 467 2.57 -24.52 27.39
CA VAL A 467 3.02 -23.18 27.78
C VAL A 467 1.89 -22.16 27.65
N LYS A 468 1.07 -22.24 26.60
CA LYS A 468 -0.04 -21.30 26.38
C LYS A 468 -1.21 -21.57 27.32
N ILE A 469 -1.56 -22.82 27.55
CA ILE A 469 -2.58 -23.23 28.51
C ILE A 469 -2.26 -22.72 29.91
N ARG A 470 -1.01 -22.85 30.37
CA ARG A 470 -0.60 -22.33 31.70
C ARG A 470 -0.65 -20.80 31.82
N LYS A 471 -0.50 -20.09 30.71
CA LYS A 471 -0.54 -18.61 30.69
C LYS A 471 -1.94 -18.03 30.55
N ASP A 472 -2.86 -18.77 29.97
CA ASP A 472 -4.18 -18.29 29.59
C ASP A 472 -5.23 -19.40 29.84
N SER A 473 -5.95 -19.30 30.96
CA SER A 473 -6.98 -20.25 31.37
C SER A 473 -8.20 -20.24 30.41
N GLU A 474 -8.49 -19.09 29.80
CA GLU A 474 -9.53 -19.01 28.77
C GLU A 474 -9.15 -19.85 27.56
N TRP A 475 -7.87 -19.83 27.17
CA TRP A 475 -7.35 -20.66 26.08
C TRP A 475 -7.59 -22.14 26.31
N GLU A 476 -7.32 -22.65 27.54
CA GLU A 476 -7.59 -24.05 27.87
C GLU A 476 -9.07 -24.41 27.71
N GLY A 477 -9.99 -23.59 28.24
CA GLY A 477 -11.43 -23.79 28.11
C GLY A 477 -11.86 -23.88 26.66
N LYS A 478 -11.28 -23.02 25.76
CA LYS A 478 -11.59 -23.04 24.33
C LYS A 478 -10.97 -24.25 23.61
N GLN A 479 -9.79 -24.74 24.03
CA GLN A 479 -9.24 -26.00 23.51
C GLN A 479 -10.17 -27.17 23.86
N ARG A 480 -10.68 -27.20 25.07
CA ARG A 480 -11.65 -28.25 25.54
C ARG A 480 -12.97 -28.17 24.77
N ASP A 481 -13.48 -26.97 24.47
CA ASP A 481 -14.68 -26.79 23.65
C ASP A 481 -14.52 -27.39 22.25
N LEU A 482 -13.35 -27.20 21.63
CA LEU A 482 -13.04 -27.73 20.30
C LEU A 482 -13.02 -29.27 20.27
N CYS A 483 -12.80 -29.95 21.41
CA CYS A 483 -12.94 -31.42 21.50
C CYS A 483 -14.36 -31.90 21.19
N SER A 484 -15.37 -31.05 21.35
CA SER A 484 -16.77 -31.36 21.03
C SER A 484 -17.14 -31.10 19.55
N LEU A 485 -16.20 -30.66 18.71
CA LEU A 485 -16.45 -30.32 17.30
C LEU A 485 -16.98 -31.53 16.50
N THR A 486 -16.44 -32.72 16.79
CA THR A 486 -16.92 -33.98 16.23
C THR A 486 -17.28 -34.98 17.33
N ARG A 487 -18.02 -36.05 16.99
CA ARG A 487 -18.31 -37.15 17.92
C ARG A 487 -17.17 -38.19 17.98
N ASN A 488 -16.20 -38.09 17.08
CA ASN A 488 -15.09 -39.04 16.94
C ASN A 488 -13.76 -38.37 17.33
N LEU A 489 -13.68 -37.91 18.59
CA LEU A 489 -12.43 -37.40 19.17
C LEU A 489 -11.50 -38.58 19.46
N LEU A 490 -10.39 -38.70 18.73
CA LEU A 490 -9.39 -39.75 18.96
C LEU A 490 -8.45 -39.41 20.13
N SER A 491 -8.05 -38.16 20.24
CA SER A 491 -7.23 -37.69 21.36
C SER A 491 -7.22 -36.17 21.49
N TRP A 492 -7.04 -35.72 22.72
CA TRP A 492 -6.61 -34.38 23.08
C TRP A 492 -5.35 -34.50 23.93
N ASP A 493 -4.24 -34.02 23.38
CA ASP A 493 -2.91 -34.13 24.01
C ASP A 493 -2.36 -32.72 24.30
N ILE A 494 -1.66 -32.58 25.42
CA ILE A 494 -1.00 -31.36 25.82
C ILE A 494 0.50 -31.58 25.77
N ALA A 495 1.19 -30.79 24.91
CA ALA A 495 2.65 -30.78 24.84
C ALA A 495 3.18 -29.81 25.89
N GLU A 496 3.52 -30.33 27.06
CA GLU A 496 3.76 -29.56 28.29
C GLU A 496 4.82 -28.46 28.16
N LYS A 497 5.92 -28.76 27.49
CA LYS A 497 7.05 -27.82 27.32
C LYS A 497 7.01 -27.05 26.01
N SER A 498 5.99 -27.29 25.17
CA SER A 498 5.92 -26.71 23.82
C SER A 498 5.23 -25.35 23.81
N PRO A 499 5.76 -24.36 23.07
CA PRO A 499 5.11 -23.08 22.82
C PRO A 499 3.95 -23.24 21.82
N HIS A 500 3.36 -22.12 21.39
CA HIS A 500 2.30 -22.10 20.36
C HIS A 500 2.69 -22.85 19.07
N GLU A 501 3.92 -22.71 18.63
CA GLU A 501 4.51 -23.48 17.53
C GLU A 501 4.98 -24.84 18.06
N VAL A 502 4.03 -25.74 18.34
CA VAL A 502 4.27 -27.02 19.01
C VAL A 502 5.33 -27.88 18.31
N TRP A 503 5.39 -27.82 16.98
CA TRP A 503 6.35 -28.58 16.14
C TRP A 503 7.82 -28.13 16.30
N THR A 504 8.08 -27.04 16.99
CA THR A 504 9.46 -26.54 17.21
C THR A 504 10.20 -27.33 18.28
N THR A 505 9.48 -28.03 19.16
CA THR A 505 10.08 -28.83 20.25
C THR A 505 10.13 -30.33 19.92
N PRO A 506 11.13 -31.07 20.44
CA PRO A 506 11.19 -32.53 20.24
C PRO A 506 9.95 -33.26 20.76
N GLU A 507 9.45 -32.86 21.95
CA GLU A 507 8.22 -33.41 22.55
C GLU A 507 7.01 -33.22 21.63
N GLY A 508 6.83 -31.99 21.16
CA GLY A 508 5.71 -31.65 20.27
C GLY A 508 5.79 -32.41 18.95
N ARG A 509 6.99 -32.51 18.34
CA ARG A 509 7.19 -33.30 17.11
C ARG A 509 6.81 -34.74 17.28
N ALA A 510 7.31 -35.41 18.33
CA ALA A 510 7.02 -36.81 18.61
C ALA A 510 5.51 -37.04 18.82
N LEU A 511 4.83 -36.11 19.49
CA LEU A 511 3.41 -36.18 19.75
C LEU A 511 2.60 -36.01 18.46
N ILE A 512 2.90 -34.98 17.67
CA ILE A 512 2.25 -34.74 16.37
C ILE A 512 2.44 -35.95 15.45
N GLU A 513 3.67 -36.45 15.32
CA GLU A 513 3.95 -37.59 14.45
C GLU A 513 3.22 -38.88 14.90
N LYS A 514 3.20 -39.15 16.21
CA LYS A 514 2.44 -40.29 16.78
C LYS A 514 0.96 -40.24 16.40
N ARG A 515 0.34 -39.04 16.53
CA ARG A 515 -1.10 -38.88 16.26
C ARG A 515 -1.39 -38.79 14.75
N LEU A 516 -0.46 -38.26 13.96
CA LEU A 516 -0.60 -38.27 12.50
C LEU A 516 -0.63 -39.69 11.93
N ARG A 517 0.20 -40.59 12.45
CA ARG A 517 0.18 -42.02 12.08
C ARG A 517 -1.18 -42.69 12.34
N LEU A 518 -1.88 -42.29 13.42
CA LEU A 518 -3.23 -42.82 13.71
C LEU A 518 -4.24 -42.32 12.68
N LEU A 519 -4.21 -40.99 12.34
CA LEU A 519 -5.15 -40.40 11.39
C LEU A 519 -4.97 -40.91 9.96
N VAL A 520 -3.73 -41.15 9.53
CA VAL A 520 -3.45 -41.65 8.17
C VAL A 520 -3.84 -43.12 8.00
N ARG A 521 -3.91 -43.89 9.10
CA ARG A 521 -4.31 -45.32 9.10
C ARG A 521 -5.81 -45.55 9.34
N ALA A 522 -6.51 -44.53 9.88
CA ALA A 522 -7.95 -44.61 10.12
C ALA A 522 -8.74 -44.45 8.81
#